data_e187bdd0195ce80dad8c9f56bbeb51d7
#
_entry.id   e187bdd0195ce80dad8c9f56bbeb51d7
#
_cell.length_a   1.000
_cell.length_b   1.000
_cell.length_c   1.000
_cell.angle_alpha   90.00
_cell.angle_beta   90.00
_cell.angle_gamma   90.00
#
_symmetry.space_group_name_H-M   'P 1'
#
loop_
_entity.id
_entity.type
_entity.pdbx_description
1 polymer ?
#
loop_
_entity_poly.entity_id
_entity_poly.type
_entity_poly.pdbx_seq_one_letter_code
_entity_poly.pdbx_strand_id
1 'polypeptide(L)'
;VGGNLVSTLNTSDSSLSDRLNELGIRIPNVLLPKKGIELKTWSVVACDQYTSDQEYWNRVDALVGKAPSTLRITLPEIYLESPDVEARIESIHSMMKSYLEQGILSENGEAIIYIERRTQPSGLRQGLLFAMDLERYDYARDSQTLIRATEGTIVERIPPRLRVRKEASIEIP
;
A
#
# COMPACT_ATOMS: atom_id res chain seq x y z
N VAL A 1 -7.05 16.00 14.01
CA VAL A 1 -5.99 15.00 14.05
C VAL A 1 -6.57 13.81 14.80
N GLY A 2 -7.20 12.88 14.06
CA GLY A 2 -7.77 11.66 14.65
C GLY A 2 -6.72 10.56 14.70
N GLY A 3 -6.42 10.05 15.89
CA GLY A 3 -5.53 8.92 16.07
C GLY A 3 -6.13 7.67 15.44
N ASN A 4 -5.35 7.01 14.60
CA ASN A 4 -5.68 5.71 14.06
C ASN A 4 -5.48 4.66 15.17
N LEU A 5 -6.56 4.05 15.64
CA LEU A 5 -6.47 2.85 16.47
C LEU A 5 -6.21 1.67 15.53
N VAL A 6 -5.02 1.11 15.60
CA VAL A 6 -4.72 -0.20 15.00
C VAL A 6 -5.07 -1.25 16.04
N SER A 7 -6.15 -2.00 15.81
CA SER A 7 -6.51 -3.18 16.59
C SER A 7 -6.06 -4.42 15.85
N THR A 8 -5.17 -5.20 16.45
CA THR A 8 -4.75 -6.50 15.94
C THR A 8 -5.67 -7.59 16.50
N LEU A 9 -6.31 -8.35 15.63
CA LEU A 9 -6.98 -9.59 16.00
C LEU A 9 -5.94 -10.71 16.06
N ASN A 10 -5.73 -11.27 17.25
CA ASN A 10 -4.83 -12.40 17.44
C ASN A 10 -5.46 -13.68 16.85
N THR A 11 -4.89 -14.22 15.79
CA THR A 11 -5.41 -15.36 15.02
C THR A 11 -4.93 -16.71 15.56
N SER A 12 -4.95 -16.91 16.88
CA SER A 12 -4.63 -18.21 17.48
C SER A 12 -5.72 -19.28 17.27
N ASP A 13 -6.80 -18.96 16.56
CA ASP A 13 -7.88 -19.88 16.25
C ASP A 13 -7.68 -20.44 14.81
N SER A 14 -7.20 -21.68 14.70
CA SER A 14 -7.01 -22.40 13.43
C SER A 14 -8.29 -22.41 12.58
N SER A 15 -9.46 -22.44 13.21
CA SER A 15 -10.77 -22.42 12.55
C SER A 15 -11.06 -21.11 11.81
N LEU A 16 -10.61 -19.96 12.32
CA LEU A 16 -10.80 -18.68 11.66
C LEU A 16 -9.89 -18.56 10.42
N SER A 17 -8.63 -18.95 10.54
CA SER A 17 -7.68 -18.94 9.42
C SER A 17 -8.16 -19.84 8.29
N ASP A 18 -8.67 -21.04 8.59
CA ASP A 18 -9.21 -21.97 7.60
C ASP A 18 -10.41 -21.35 6.85
N ARG A 19 -11.34 -20.76 7.57
CA ARG A 19 -12.51 -20.08 6.98
C ARG A 19 -12.12 -18.90 6.10
N LEU A 20 -11.13 -18.11 6.50
CA LEU A 20 -10.61 -17.01 5.68
C LEU A 20 -9.98 -17.55 4.39
N ASN A 21 -9.19 -18.62 4.53
CA ASN A 21 -8.57 -19.30 3.39
C ASN A 21 -9.60 -19.84 2.39
N GLU A 22 -10.71 -20.41 2.86
CA GLU A 22 -11.82 -20.85 2.01
C GLU A 22 -12.43 -19.69 1.19
N LEU A 23 -12.47 -18.50 1.76
CA LEU A 23 -12.93 -17.27 1.10
C LEU A 23 -11.90 -16.62 0.18
N GLY A 24 -10.67 -17.16 0.12
CA GLY A 24 -9.56 -16.54 -0.63
C GLY A 24 -8.90 -15.37 0.08
N ILE A 25 -9.16 -15.21 1.36
CA ILE A 25 -8.54 -14.18 2.20
C ILE A 25 -7.29 -14.76 2.86
N ARG A 26 -6.19 -14.00 2.83
CA ARG A 26 -4.94 -14.33 3.52
C ARG A 26 -4.63 -13.25 4.54
N ILE A 27 -4.01 -13.66 5.63
CA ILE A 27 -3.55 -12.74 6.67
C ILE A 27 -2.11 -12.34 6.32
N PRO A 28 -1.86 -11.06 5.97
CA PRO A 28 -0.52 -10.63 5.62
C PRO A 28 0.38 -10.47 6.85
N ASN A 29 1.69 -10.66 6.67
CA ASN A 29 2.67 -10.16 7.63
C ASN A 29 2.79 -8.64 7.47
N VAL A 30 2.49 -7.91 8.53
CA VAL A 30 2.40 -6.45 8.52
C VAL A 30 3.72 -5.82 8.91
N LEU A 31 4.19 -4.91 8.08
CA LEU A 31 5.34 -4.04 8.37
C LEU A 31 4.85 -2.66 8.80
N LEU A 32 5.37 -2.18 9.91
CA LEU A 32 5.07 -0.84 10.43
C LEU A 32 6.35 -0.01 10.56
N PRO A 33 6.26 1.32 10.41
CA PRO A 33 7.38 2.20 10.68
C PRO A 33 7.80 2.06 12.15
N LYS A 34 9.11 1.99 12.38
CA LYS A 34 9.68 1.88 13.72
C LYS A 34 9.21 3.03 14.62
N LYS A 35 8.99 2.72 15.90
CA LYS A 35 8.63 3.73 16.90
C LYS A 35 9.67 4.87 16.92
N GLY A 36 9.18 6.11 16.84
CA GLY A 36 10.01 7.31 16.79
C GLY A 36 10.18 7.91 15.38
N ILE A 37 9.71 7.23 14.34
CA ILE A 37 9.61 7.84 13.01
C ILE A 37 8.48 8.87 13.03
N GLU A 38 8.76 10.07 12.54
CA GLU A 38 7.80 11.16 12.46
C GLU A 38 6.74 10.85 11.38
N LEU A 39 5.52 10.57 11.81
CA LEU A 39 4.44 10.16 10.91
C LEU A 39 4.03 11.24 9.90
N LYS A 40 4.27 12.51 10.21
CA LYS A 40 3.95 13.63 9.31
C LYS A 40 4.83 13.63 8.06
N THR A 41 6.09 13.22 8.18
CA THR A 41 7.02 13.07 7.05
C THR A 41 7.00 11.65 6.47
N TRP A 42 6.59 10.66 7.28
CA TRP A 42 6.43 9.29 6.84
C TRP A 42 5.28 9.12 5.84
N SER A 43 4.09 9.61 6.21
CA SER A 43 2.87 9.40 5.43
C SER A 43 2.73 10.47 4.35
N VAL A 44 2.60 10.04 3.10
CA VAL A 44 2.21 10.92 1.99
C VAL A 44 0.85 10.48 1.44
N VAL A 45 0.25 11.30 0.60
CA VAL A 45 -1.00 10.94 -0.10
C VAL A 45 -0.77 9.77 -1.04
N ALA A 46 -1.83 9.07 -1.43
CA ALA A 46 -1.76 7.98 -2.38
C ALA A 46 -1.13 8.44 -3.72
N CYS A 47 -0.37 7.56 -4.35
CA CYS A 47 0.43 7.86 -5.54
C CYS A 47 -0.40 8.30 -6.76
N ASP A 48 -1.69 7.99 -6.77
CA ASP A 48 -2.68 8.34 -7.80
C ASP A 48 -3.36 9.72 -7.55
N GLN A 49 -2.95 10.43 -6.51
CA GLN A 49 -3.43 11.79 -6.24
C GLN A 49 -2.49 12.84 -6.83
N TYR A 50 -3.03 14.00 -7.17
CA TYR A 50 -2.28 15.12 -7.73
C TYR A 50 -1.43 14.74 -8.95
N THR A 51 -2.00 13.94 -9.85
CA THR A 51 -1.31 13.34 -11.01
C THR A 51 -0.81 14.34 -12.05
N SER A 52 -1.25 15.62 -11.97
CA SER A 52 -0.85 16.71 -12.83
C SER A 52 -0.25 17.92 -12.10
N ASP A 53 -0.04 17.80 -10.77
CA ASP A 53 0.47 18.91 -9.94
C ASP A 53 1.93 18.64 -9.52
N GLN A 54 2.87 18.99 -10.40
CA GLN A 54 4.30 18.86 -10.13
C GLN A 54 4.75 19.70 -8.92
N GLU A 55 4.15 20.87 -8.75
CA GLU A 55 4.51 21.76 -7.65
C GLU A 55 4.13 21.17 -6.29
N TYR A 56 2.98 20.45 -6.22
CA TYR A 56 2.60 19.70 -5.04
C TYR A 56 3.67 18.69 -4.66
N TRP A 57 4.11 17.84 -5.59
CA TRP A 57 5.10 16.82 -5.31
C TRP A 57 6.48 17.39 -4.99
N ASN A 58 6.87 18.51 -5.58
CA ASN A 58 8.09 19.23 -5.22
C ASN A 58 8.04 19.73 -3.77
N ARG A 59 6.88 20.27 -3.33
CA ARG A 59 6.69 20.69 -1.92
C ARG A 59 6.75 19.50 -0.96
N VAL A 60 6.13 18.37 -1.35
CA VAL A 60 6.16 17.14 -0.54
C VAL A 60 7.59 16.63 -0.40
N ASP A 61 8.35 16.58 -1.50
CA ASP A 61 9.75 16.16 -1.49
C ASP A 61 10.63 17.06 -0.60
N ALA A 62 10.45 18.37 -0.70
CA ALA A 62 11.13 19.34 0.13
C ALA A 62 10.78 19.19 1.63
N LEU A 63 9.51 18.89 1.96
CA LEU A 63 9.07 18.65 3.33
C LEU A 63 9.64 17.36 3.90
N VAL A 64 9.68 16.30 3.12
CA VAL A 64 10.24 15.00 3.50
C VAL A 64 11.76 15.09 3.65
N GLY A 65 12.43 15.79 2.74
CA GLY A 65 13.88 15.95 2.75
C GLY A 65 14.61 14.60 2.81
N LYS A 66 15.43 14.40 3.83
CA LYS A 66 16.19 13.16 4.07
C LYS A 66 15.50 12.19 5.03
N ALA A 67 14.32 12.53 5.55
CA ALA A 67 13.61 11.67 6.48
C ALA A 67 13.11 10.39 5.80
N PRO A 68 13.01 9.26 6.53
CA PRO A 68 12.28 8.09 6.04
C PRO A 68 10.85 8.45 5.72
N SER A 69 10.36 7.99 4.56
CA SER A 69 9.01 8.30 4.09
C SER A 69 8.51 7.28 3.08
N THR A 70 7.20 7.08 3.04
CA THR A 70 6.55 6.29 1.98
C THR A 70 6.75 6.90 0.59
N LEU A 71 7.02 8.21 0.49
CA LEU A 71 7.43 8.86 -0.76
C LEU A 71 8.63 8.18 -1.43
N ARG A 72 9.56 7.61 -0.64
CA ARG A 72 10.80 6.99 -1.16
C ARG A 72 10.60 5.56 -1.65
N ILE A 73 9.45 4.96 -1.34
CA ILE A 73 9.12 3.57 -1.67
C ILE A 73 7.85 3.45 -2.50
N THR A 74 7.29 4.56 -2.98
CA THR A 74 6.16 4.63 -3.92
C THR A 74 6.52 5.45 -5.14
N LEU A 75 5.88 5.19 -6.27
CA LEU A 75 6.02 5.98 -7.49
C LEU A 75 4.76 6.82 -7.70
N PRO A 76 4.79 8.15 -7.45
CA PRO A 76 3.68 9.03 -7.81
C PRO A 76 3.38 8.98 -9.32
N GLU A 77 2.11 8.91 -9.69
CA GLU A 77 1.70 8.70 -11.08
C GLU A 77 2.15 9.82 -12.04
N ILE A 78 2.40 11.01 -11.52
CA ILE A 78 2.96 12.11 -12.32
C ILE A 78 4.31 11.75 -12.96
N TYR A 79 5.03 10.76 -12.41
CA TYR A 79 6.34 10.32 -12.92
C TYR A 79 6.26 9.09 -13.82
N LEU A 80 5.07 8.55 -14.12
CA LEU A 80 4.93 7.32 -14.92
C LEU A 80 5.48 7.46 -16.36
N GLU A 81 5.40 8.66 -16.92
CA GLU A 81 5.88 8.98 -18.26
C GLU A 81 7.16 9.82 -18.27
N SER A 82 7.79 9.98 -17.09
CA SER A 82 9.02 10.77 -17.00
C SER A 82 10.20 10.03 -17.64
N PRO A 83 11.17 10.75 -18.26
CA PRO A 83 12.35 10.13 -18.87
C PRO A 83 13.20 9.32 -17.88
N ASP A 84 13.13 9.62 -16.59
CA ASP A 84 13.88 9.00 -15.52
C ASP A 84 13.06 7.93 -14.73
N VAL A 85 11.93 7.47 -15.28
CA VAL A 85 11.04 6.52 -14.59
C VAL A 85 11.75 5.23 -14.16
N GLU A 86 12.64 4.68 -14.99
CA GLU A 86 13.37 3.45 -14.65
C GLU A 86 14.32 3.67 -13.46
N ALA A 87 15.07 4.78 -13.47
CA ALA A 87 15.96 5.11 -12.36
C ALA A 87 15.18 5.34 -11.05
N ARG A 88 13.97 5.91 -11.13
CA ARG A 88 13.08 6.05 -9.97
C ARG A 88 12.63 4.69 -9.45
N ILE A 89 12.24 3.76 -10.31
CA ILE A 89 11.83 2.41 -9.93
C ILE A 89 12.99 1.66 -9.25
N GLU A 90 14.19 1.71 -9.81
CA GLU A 90 15.39 1.13 -9.19
C GLU A 90 15.69 1.73 -7.82
N SER A 91 15.55 3.05 -7.68
CA SER A 91 15.71 3.74 -6.41
C SER A 91 14.67 3.29 -5.37
N ILE A 92 13.41 3.10 -5.79
CA ILE A 92 12.33 2.60 -4.94
C ILE A 92 12.67 1.19 -4.42
N HIS A 93 13.09 0.27 -5.30
CA HIS A 93 13.48 -1.10 -4.90
C HIS A 93 14.66 -1.10 -3.94
N SER A 94 15.66 -0.28 -4.19
CA SER A 94 16.81 -0.11 -3.32
C SER A 94 16.40 0.43 -1.95
N MET A 95 15.50 1.41 -1.93
CA MET A 95 15.03 2.02 -0.70
C MET A 95 14.15 1.06 0.13
N MET A 96 13.31 0.25 -0.51
CA MET A 96 12.53 -0.80 0.16
C MET A 96 13.45 -1.78 0.90
N LYS A 97 14.50 -2.27 0.24
CA LYS A 97 15.52 -3.14 0.87
C LYS A 97 16.21 -2.44 2.02
N SER A 98 16.66 -1.20 1.79
CA SER A 98 17.33 -0.38 2.81
C SER A 98 16.45 -0.16 4.04
N TYR A 99 15.14 0.07 3.89
CA TYR A 99 14.22 0.26 5.01
C TYR A 99 14.07 -1.00 5.86
N LEU A 100 14.10 -2.18 5.24
CA LEU A 100 14.11 -3.46 5.95
C LEU A 100 15.42 -3.67 6.68
N GLU A 101 16.56 -3.53 6.00
CA GLU A 101 17.90 -3.75 6.54
C GLU A 101 18.23 -2.80 7.70
N GLN A 102 17.82 -1.54 7.62
CA GLN A 102 18.03 -0.54 8.65
C GLN A 102 16.97 -0.60 9.78
N GLY A 103 15.99 -1.47 9.66
CA GLY A 103 14.88 -1.57 10.61
C GLY A 103 14.03 -0.30 10.68
N ILE A 104 13.95 0.47 9.59
CA ILE A 104 13.00 1.58 9.43
C ILE A 104 11.58 1.03 9.41
N LEU A 105 11.39 -0.08 8.70
CA LEU A 105 10.20 -0.92 8.77
C LEU A 105 10.52 -2.15 9.62
N SER A 106 9.62 -2.51 10.50
CA SER A 106 9.75 -3.69 11.37
C SER A 106 8.50 -4.55 11.28
N GLU A 107 8.69 -5.85 11.37
CA GLU A 107 7.60 -6.82 11.39
C GLU A 107 6.74 -6.65 12.65
N ASN A 108 5.42 -6.61 12.43
CA ASN A 108 4.42 -6.55 13.51
C ASN A 108 3.61 -7.86 13.59
N GLY A 109 4.03 -8.89 12.84
CA GLY A 109 3.36 -10.18 12.76
C GLY A 109 2.19 -10.20 11.77
N GLU A 110 1.50 -11.34 11.71
CA GLU A 110 0.33 -11.53 10.86
C GLU A 110 -0.88 -10.80 11.41
N ALA A 111 -1.52 -9.96 10.60
CA ALA A 111 -2.72 -9.22 11.01
C ALA A 111 -3.59 -8.81 9.83
N ILE A 112 -4.89 -8.71 10.08
CA ILE A 112 -5.84 -7.95 9.27
C ILE A 112 -5.96 -6.58 9.89
N ILE A 113 -5.82 -5.51 9.08
CA ILE A 113 -5.86 -4.15 9.59
C ILE A 113 -7.28 -3.59 9.42
N TYR A 114 -7.89 -3.17 10.52
CA TYR A 114 -9.12 -2.41 10.49
C TYR A 114 -8.81 -0.92 10.40
N ILE A 115 -9.43 -0.26 9.42
CA ILE A 115 -9.27 1.17 9.16
C ILE A 115 -10.58 1.88 9.47
N GLU A 116 -10.51 2.89 10.31
CA GLU A 116 -11.60 3.81 10.55
C GLU A 116 -11.16 5.24 10.24
N ARG A 117 -11.89 5.92 9.35
CA ARG A 117 -11.62 7.29 8.97
C ARG A 117 -12.89 8.13 8.98
N ARG A 118 -12.82 9.27 9.67
CA ARG A 118 -13.86 10.28 9.66
C ARG A 118 -13.46 11.42 8.73
N THR A 119 -14.32 11.71 7.77
CA THR A 119 -14.14 12.81 6.82
C THR A 119 -15.43 13.59 6.69
N GLN A 120 -15.34 14.90 6.47
CA GLN A 120 -16.48 15.70 6.04
C GLN A 120 -16.46 15.80 4.51
N PRO A 121 -17.60 15.63 3.82
CA PRO A 121 -18.96 15.37 4.29
C PRO A 121 -19.31 13.88 4.46
N SER A 122 -18.40 12.95 4.16
CA SER A 122 -18.70 11.51 4.02
C SER A 122 -18.97 10.76 5.33
N GLY A 123 -18.75 11.42 6.49
CA GLY A 123 -18.95 10.77 7.79
C GLY A 123 -17.88 9.71 8.11
N LEU A 124 -18.31 8.62 8.75
CA LEU A 124 -17.46 7.51 9.13
C LEU A 124 -17.31 6.52 7.96
N ARG A 125 -16.06 6.26 7.56
CA ARG A 125 -15.70 5.17 6.62
C ARG A 125 -14.92 4.11 7.37
N GLN A 126 -15.30 2.85 7.15
CA GLN A 126 -14.67 1.69 7.75
C GLN A 126 -14.15 0.78 6.65
N GLY A 127 -13.02 0.13 6.88
CA GLY A 127 -12.41 -0.77 5.92
C GLY A 127 -11.55 -1.82 6.58
N LEU A 128 -11.27 -2.89 5.85
CA LEU A 128 -10.34 -3.93 6.21
C LEU A 128 -9.24 -4.01 5.15
N LEU A 129 -8.00 -4.14 5.62
CA LEU A 129 -6.85 -4.43 4.78
C LEU A 129 -6.40 -5.86 5.05
N PHE A 130 -6.34 -6.67 4.01
CA PHE A 130 -5.92 -8.06 4.06
C PHE A 130 -5.27 -8.46 2.73
N ALA A 131 -4.61 -9.60 2.68
CA ALA A 131 -4.10 -10.17 1.44
C ALA A 131 -5.21 -11.01 0.77
N MET A 132 -5.20 -11.06 -0.56
CA MET A 132 -6.17 -11.78 -1.37
C MET A 132 -5.46 -12.81 -2.24
N ASP A 133 -6.02 -14.01 -2.32
CA ASP A 133 -5.55 -15.08 -3.19
C ASP A 133 -5.97 -14.77 -4.63
N LEU A 134 -5.03 -14.28 -5.44
CA LEU A 134 -5.29 -13.86 -6.81
C LEU A 134 -5.60 -15.04 -7.76
N GLU A 135 -5.25 -16.27 -7.41
CA GLU A 135 -5.63 -17.47 -8.17
C GLU A 135 -7.16 -17.72 -8.13
N ARG A 136 -7.85 -17.10 -7.17
CA ARG A 136 -9.31 -17.14 -7.05
C ARG A 136 -10.02 -15.93 -7.64
N TYR A 137 -9.28 -15.02 -8.25
CA TYR A 137 -9.80 -13.82 -8.88
C TYR A 137 -10.14 -14.12 -10.34
N ASP A 138 -11.35 -13.79 -10.76
CA ASP A 138 -11.77 -13.97 -12.14
C ASP A 138 -12.30 -12.64 -12.71
N TYR A 139 -11.75 -12.23 -13.83
CA TYR A 139 -12.11 -11.01 -14.54
C TYR A 139 -13.30 -11.20 -15.51
N ALA A 140 -13.75 -12.44 -15.72
CA ALA A 140 -14.86 -12.71 -16.63
C ALA A 140 -16.13 -12.05 -16.12
N ARG A 141 -16.91 -11.46 -17.05
CA ARG A 141 -18.14 -10.73 -16.74
C ARG A 141 -19.17 -11.59 -16.02
N ASP A 142 -19.24 -12.88 -16.39
CA ASP A 142 -20.21 -13.85 -15.86
C ASP A 142 -19.58 -14.77 -14.78
N SER A 143 -18.45 -14.36 -14.22
CA SER A 143 -17.76 -15.12 -13.19
C SER A 143 -18.65 -15.39 -11.99
N GLN A 144 -18.60 -16.62 -11.48
CA GLN A 144 -19.26 -17.05 -10.25
C GLN A 144 -18.30 -17.08 -9.06
N THR A 145 -17.05 -16.63 -9.24
CA THR A 145 -16.08 -16.55 -8.14
C THR A 145 -16.51 -15.54 -7.08
N LEU A 146 -16.10 -15.77 -5.83
CA LEU A 146 -16.35 -14.85 -4.72
C LEU A 146 -15.60 -13.53 -4.87
N ILE A 147 -14.41 -13.59 -5.50
CA ILE A 147 -13.54 -12.42 -5.72
C ILE A 147 -13.75 -11.95 -7.15
N ARG A 148 -14.25 -10.74 -7.32
CA ARG A 148 -14.62 -10.17 -8.62
C ARG A 148 -14.01 -8.81 -8.82
N ALA A 149 -13.78 -8.43 -10.09
CA ALA A 149 -13.39 -7.08 -10.45
C ALA A 149 -14.49 -6.08 -10.06
N THR A 150 -14.12 -5.04 -9.34
CA THR A 150 -15.05 -3.95 -8.94
C THR A 150 -15.13 -2.86 -9.99
N GLU A 151 -14.06 -2.69 -10.78
CA GLU A 151 -13.95 -1.66 -11.82
C GLU A 151 -12.95 -2.09 -12.90
N GLY A 152 -12.99 -1.43 -14.06
CA GLY A 152 -11.98 -1.58 -15.10
C GLY A 152 -10.74 -0.75 -14.78
N THR A 153 -9.57 -1.27 -15.15
CA THR A 153 -8.30 -0.57 -15.02
C THR A 153 -7.92 0.14 -16.33
N ILE A 154 -7.32 1.31 -16.24
CA ILE A 154 -6.70 1.99 -17.39
C ILE A 154 -5.48 1.19 -17.81
N VAL A 155 -5.57 0.55 -18.98
CA VAL A 155 -4.59 -0.44 -19.46
C VAL A 155 -3.18 0.15 -19.58
N GLU A 156 -3.07 1.39 -20.03
CA GLU A 156 -1.80 2.10 -20.24
C GLU A 156 -1.02 2.32 -18.93
N ARG A 157 -1.71 2.32 -17.79
CA ARG A 157 -1.10 2.49 -16.46
C ARG A 157 -0.59 1.17 -15.85
N ILE A 158 -0.96 0.03 -16.42
CA ILE A 158 -0.56 -1.29 -15.89
C ILE A 158 0.94 -1.54 -15.99
N PRO A 159 1.62 -1.34 -17.15
CA PRO A 159 3.03 -1.69 -17.30
C PRO A 159 3.96 -1.00 -16.30
N PRO A 160 3.90 0.33 -16.09
CA PRO A 160 4.80 0.96 -15.12
C PRO A 160 4.50 0.56 -13.67
N ARG A 161 3.23 0.38 -13.31
CA ARG A 161 2.85 -0.13 -11.98
C ARG A 161 3.35 -1.56 -11.75
N LEU A 162 3.26 -2.41 -12.78
CA LEU A 162 3.76 -3.79 -12.72
C LEU A 162 5.28 -3.81 -12.52
N ARG A 163 6.04 -2.93 -13.18
CA ARG A 163 7.49 -2.84 -12.98
C ARG A 163 7.87 -2.50 -11.54
N VAL A 164 7.16 -1.58 -10.91
CA VAL A 164 7.38 -1.27 -9.49
C VAL A 164 7.14 -2.51 -8.62
N ARG A 165 6.03 -3.24 -8.87
CA ARG A 165 5.63 -4.38 -8.02
C ARG A 165 6.45 -5.64 -8.26
N LYS A 166 6.88 -5.90 -9.47
CA LYS A 166 7.53 -7.16 -9.88
C LYS A 166 8.78 -7.51 -9.05
N GLU A 167 9.55 -6.49 -8.65
CA GLU A 167 10.78 -6.66 -7.88
C GLU A 167 10.69 -6.00 -6.50
N ALA A 168 9.50 -5.55 -6.11
CA ALA A 168 9.28 -4.96 -4.80
C ALA A 168 9.48 -6.00 -3.69
N SER A 169 10.27 -5.64 -2.68
CA SER A 169 10.43 -6.46 -1.47
C SER A 169 9.31 -6.22 -0.45
N ILE A 170 8.48 -5.22 -0.67
CA ILE A 170 7.37 -4.81 0.20
C ILE A 170 6.18 -4.46 -0.69
N GLU A 171 4.99 -4.94 -0.36
CA GLU A 171 3.74 -4.44 -0.94
C GLU A 171 3.23 -3.27 -0.12
N ILE A 172 2.89 -2.18 -0.81
CA ILE A 172 2.32 -0.98 -0.19
C ILE A 172 0.86 -0.88 -0.65
N PRO A 173 -0.09 -0.98 0.29
CA PRO A 173 -1.51 -0.93 0.00
C PRO A 173 -2.01 0.47 -0.35
#